data_a02047ab0ca5054dea24a168f8d8e6cd
#
_entry.id   a02047ab0ca5054dea24a168f8d8e6cd
#
_cell.length_a   1.000
_cell.length_b   1.000
_cell.length_c   1.000
_cell.angle_alpha   90.00
_cell.angle_beta   90.00
_cell.angle_gamma   90.00
#
_symmetry.space_group_name_H-M   'P 1'
#
loop_
_entity.id
_entity.type
_entity.pdbx_description
1 polymer ?
#
loop_
_entity_poly.entity_id
_entity_poly.type
_entity_poly.pdbx_seq_one_letter_code
_entity_poly.pdbx_strand_id
1 'polypeptide(L)'
;MNRIICVLVLYNPDIKLINPVIKSIISQVDLLWISDNTPSPVKIPIIDEFQEKIIYKKMKGNIGIAAAQNYGIKFAIENNYKYLYYLDQDSISPQNIINELKDKYEYLKAKDYNIGAIGPKPFNRGENKDYNGSIKKGIKIENNILEVTELISSASFIEVSTFKDVGMMEEKLFIDGVDHEWCWRGAYYHKKRFFIAECIKLSHQLGEGDRRFLWKKVAIPTPFRTYYQYRNYFILLKRNYVPLYWKISNGIKYLIKLFYFPLCISPRISYLKRIYNGIKDGIHFLVTNQY
;
A
#
# COMPACT_ATOMS: atom_id res chain seq x y z
N MET A 1 0.99 -15.97 22.74
CA MET A 1 2.17 -15.16 22.32
C MET A 1 1.75 -14.11 21.32
N ASN A 2 2.26 -12.87 21.41
CA ASN A 2 1.91 -11.78 20.49
C ASN A 2 2.80 -11.85 19.22
N ARG A 3 2.65 -12.94 18.41
CA ARG A 3 3.46 -13.17 17.21
C ARG A 3 3.17 -12.16 16.12
N ILE A 4 4.22 -11.68 15.48
CA ILE A 4 4.17 -10.65 14.43
C ILE A 4 4.72 -11.22 13.14
N ILE A 5 3.97 -11.08 12.05
CA ILE A 5 4.42 -11.44 10.72
C ILE A 5 4.61 -10.18 9.88
N CYS A 6 5.72 -10.10 9.15
CA CYS A 6 5.90 -9.10 8.10
C CYS A 6 5.50 -9.70 6.75
N VAL A 7 4.74 -8.96 5.95
CA VAL A 7 4.36 -9.35 4.58
C VAL A 7 5.01 -8.39 3.59
N LEU A 8 5.87 -8.95 2.75
CA LEU A 8 6.63 -8.26 1.71
C LEU A 8 6.23 -8.79 0.34
N VAL A 9 5.87 -7.89 -0.57
CA VAL A 9 5.58 -8.24 -1.97
C VAL A 9 6.73 -7.78 -2.86
N LEU A 10 7.28 -8.69 -3.67
CA LEU A 10 8.33 -8.41 -4.62
C LEU A 10 7.81 -8.39 -6.06
N TYR A 11 8.35 -7.49 -6.86
CA TYR A 11 8.16 -7.46 -8.31
C TYR A 11 9.41 -6.87 -8.98
N ASN A 12 10.17 -7.71 -9.69
CA ASN A 12 11.44 -7.34 -10.30
C ASN A 12 12.39 -6.59 -9.32
N PRO A 13 12.67 -7.15 -8.13
CA PRO A 13 13.45 -6.45 -7.12
C PRO A 13 14.90 -6.24 -7.56
N ASP A 14 15.48 -5.10 -7.23
CA ASP A 14 16.92 -4.91 -7.27
C ASP A 14 17.54 -5.59 -6.04
N ILE A 15 18.44 -6.55 -6.27
CA ILE A 15 19.12 -7.30 -5.20
C ILE A 15 19.89 -6.37 -4.25
N LYS A 16 20.45 -5.28 -4.77
CA LYS A 16 21.19 -4.31 -3.96
C LYS A 16 20.28 -3.56 -2.99
N LEU A 17 19.01 -3.34 -3.35
CA LEU A 17 18.03 -2.65 -2.54
C LEU A 17 17.30 -3.61 -1.60
N ILE A 18 16.95 -4.82 -2.05
CA ILE A 18 16.14 -5.73 -1.26
C ILE A 18 16.89 -6.32 -0.06
N ASN A 19 18.20 -6.54 -0.16
CA ASN A 19 18.99 -7.04 0.95
C ASN A 19 18.97 -6.12 2.18
N PRO A 20 19.23 -4.79 2.08
CA PRO A 20 19.02 -3.86 3.19
C PRO A 20 17.59 -3.84 3.73
N VAL A 21 16.58 -3.96 2.87
CA VAL A 21 15.16 -4.01 3.27
C VAL A 21 14.90 -5.21 4.17
N ILE A 22 15.29 -6.42 3.74
CA ILE A 22 15.12 -7.65 4.54
C ILE A 22 15.88 -7.54 5.86
N LYS A 23 17.15 -7.10 5.85
CA LYS A 23 17.96 -6.92 7.06
C LYS A 23 17.34 -5.95 8.06
N SER A 24 16.65 -4.92 7.57
CA SER A 24 16.04 -3.90 8.43
C SER A 24 14.87 -4.42 9.26
N ILE A 25 14.22 -5.51 8.83
CA ILE A 25 12.99 -5.99 9.47
C ILE A 25 13.12 -7.38 10.11
N ILE A 26 14.01 -8.24 9.60
CA ILE A 26 14.03 -9.67 9.97
C ILE A 26 14.29 -9.94 11.48
N SER A 27 15.02 -9.05 12.15
CA SER A 27 15.25 -9.14 13.60
C SER A 27 14.08 -8.63 14.43
N GLN A 28 13.16 -7.87 13.86
CA GLN A 28 12.05 -7.21 14.55
C GLN A 28 10.73 -8.00 14.50
N VAL A 29 10.67 -9.06 13.69
CA VAL A 29 9.46 -9.87 13.49
C VAL A 29 9.72 -11.35 13.74
N ASP A 30 8.67 -12.12 14.02
CA ASP A 30 8.78 -13.56 14.21
C ASP A 30 8.93 -14.29 12.88
N LEU A 31 8.32 -13.77 11.81
CA LEU A 31 8.39 -14.33 10.45
C LEU A 31 8.30 -13.22 9.40
N LEU A 32 9.05 -13.38 8.32
CA LEU A 32 8.92 -12.62 7.09
C LEU A 32 8.31 -13.51 6.00
N TRP A 33 7.10 -13.15 5.56
CA TRP A 33 6.45 -13.74 4.40
C TRP A 33 6.78 -12.92 3.16
N ILE A 34 7.32 -13.58 2.13
CA ILE A 34 7.64 -12.96 0.84
C ILE A 34 6.76 -13.55 -0.26
N SER A 35 5.93 -12.73 -0.89
CA SER A 35 5.19 -13.05 -2.11
C SER A 35 5.92 -12.46 -3.32
N ASP A 36 6.51 -13.29 -4.18
CA ASP A 36 7.25 -12.81 -5.34
C ASP A 36 6.41 -12.88 -6.62
N ASN A 37 5.98 -11.72 -7.09
CA ASN A 37 5.21 -11.51 -8.31
C ASN A 37 6.07 -11.45 -9.59
N THR A 38 7.39 -11.62 -9.48
CA THR A 38 8.32 -11.55 -10.61
C THR A 38 8.08 -12.74 -11.54
N PRO A 39 7.81 -12.52 -12.83
CA PRO A 39 7.59 -13.62 -13.79
C PRO A 39 8.77 -14.60 -13.86
N SER A 40 9.99 -14.06 -13.86
CA SER A 40 11.25 -14.81 -13.84
C SER A 40 12.12 -14.32 -12.69
N PRO A 41 11.87 -14.80 -11.45
CA PRO A 41 12.56 -14.28 -10.28
C PRO A 41 14.04 -14.68 -10.31
N VAL A 42 14.86 -13.76 -9.85
CA VAL A 42 16.29 -14.01 -9.61
C VAL A 42 16.50 -14.56 -8.21
N LYS A 43 17.57 -15.31 -8.01
CA LYS A 43 17.94 -15.78 -6.67
C LYS A 43 18.31 -14.60 -5.79
N ILE A 44 17.75 -14.53 -4.60
CA ILE A 44 18.00 -13.51 -3.58
C ILE A 44 18.74 -14.20 -2.41
N PRO A 45 20.09 -14.10 -2.34
CA PRO A 45 20.91 -14.91 -1.42
C PRO A 45 20.54 -14.74 0.06
N ILE A 46 20.12 -13.56 0.49
CA ILE A 46 19.73 -13.29 1.87
C ILE A 46 18.55 -14.14 2.35
N ILE A 47 17.73 -14.67 1.43
CA ILE A 47 16.63 -15.57 1.81
C ILE A 47 17.17 -16.88 2.35
N ASP A 48 18.26 -17.38 1.75
CA ASP A 48 18.92 -18.60 2.23
C ASP A 48 19.61 -18.38 3.59
N GLU A 49 20.12 -17.15 3.84
CA GLU A 49 20.75 -16.75 5.11
C GLU A 49 19.76 -16.80 6.29
N PHE A 50 18.49 -16.45 6.04
CA PHE A 50 17.44 -16.38 7.07
C PHE A 50 16.30 -17.37 6.84
N GLN A 51 16.56 -18.53 6.24
CA GLN A 51 15.55 -19.52 5.85
C GLN A 51 14.63 -19.98 6.99
N GLU A 52 15.08 -19.96 8.25
CA GLU A 52 14.26 -20.30 9.42
C GLU A 52 13.20 -19.24 9.76
N LYS A 53 13.42 -17.99 9.30
CA LYS A 53 12.53 -16.84 9.55
C LYS A 53 11.84 -16.32 8.30
N ILE A 54 12.14 -16.86 7.12
CA ILE A 54 11.57 -16.40 5.84
C ILE A 54 10.78 -17.53 5.19
N ILE A 55 9.53 -17.24 4.86
CA ILE A 55 8.76 -18.05 3.92
C ILE A 55 8.70 -17.31 2.60
N TYR A 56 9.35 -17.88 1.58
CA TYR A 56 9.35 -17.34 0.22
C TYR A 56 8.36 -18.13 -0.66
N LYS A 57 7.44 -17.39 -1.29
CA LYS A 57 6.46 -17.96 -2.21
C LYS A 57 6.51 -17.24 -3.56
N LYS A 58 6.95 -17.99 -4.59
CA LYS A 58 6.84 -17.55 -5.98
C LYS A 58 5.37 -17.62 -6.41
N MET A 59 4.87 -16.52 -6.96
CA MET A 59 3.54 -16.46 -7.54
C MET A 59 3.55 -16.99 -8.99
N LYS A 60 2.37 -17.23 -9.55
CA LYS A 60 2.23 -17.64 -10.97
C LYS A 60 2.39 -16.44 -11.93
N GLY A 61 3.42 -15.62 -11.73
CA GLY A 61 3.63 -14.36 -12.42
C GLY A 61 3.06 -13.17 -11.61
N ASN A 62 2.87 -12.03 -12.27
CA ASN A 62 2.34 -10.84 -11.61
C ASN A 62 0.81 -10.95 -11.43
N ILE A 63 0.40 -11.35 -10.23
CA ILE A 63 -1.02 -11.47 -9.83
C ILE A 63 -1.57 -10.19 -9.18
N GLY A 64 -0.79 -9.11 -9.13
CA GLY A 64 -1.13 -7.85 -8.47
C GLY A 64 -0.76 -7.82 -6.99
N ILE A 65 -0.66 -6.60 -6.44
CA ILE A 65 -0.25 -6.42 -5.04
C ILE A 65 -1.31 -6.93 -4.07
N ALA A 66 -2.59 -6.71 -4.36
CA ALA A 66 -3.70 -7.13 -3.51
C ALA A 66 -3.73 -8.66 -3.31
N ALA A 67 -3.69 -9.42 -4.40
CA ALA A 67 -3.65 -10.89 -4.33
C ALA A 67 -2.38 -11.40 -3.65
N ALA A 68 -1.23 -10.79 -3.93
CA ALA A 68 0.04 -11.18 -3.31
C ALA A 68 0.05 -10.92 -1.80
N GLN A 69 -0.52 -9.79 -1.34
CA GLN A 69 -0.71 -9.50 0.08
C GLN A 69 -1.67 -10.51 0.74
N ASN A 70 -2.73 -10.89 0.06
CA ASN A 70 -3.72 -11.82 0.58
C ASN A 70 -3.16 -13.20 0.89
N TYR A 71 -2.13 -13.66 0.18
CA TYR A 71 -1.41 -14.91 0.54
C TYR A 71 -0.77 -14.80 1.93
N GLY A 72 -0.11 -13.68 2.23
CA GLY A 72 0.48 -13.43 3.54
C GLY A 72 -0.58 -13.25 4.64
N ILE A 73 -1.71 -12.56 4.34
CA ILE A 73 -2.83 -12.42 5.27
C ILE A 73 -3.43 -13.78 5.62
N LYS A 74 -3.71 -14.62 4.61
CA LYS A 74 -4.24 -15.97 4.82
C LYS A 74 -3.32 -16.79 5.72
N PHE A 75 -2.03 -16.79 5.43
CA PHE A 75 -1.05 -17.48 6.24
C PHE A 75 -1.02 -16.95 7.70
N ALA A 76 -1.11 -15.63 7.87
CA ALA A 76 -1.16 -15.02 9.19
C ALA A 76 -2.37 -15.47 10.02
N ILE A 77 -3.55 -15.54 9.37
CA ILE A 77 -4.80 -16.00 9.99
C ILE A 77 -4.71 -17.48 10.37
N GLU A 78 -4.30 -18.32 9.42
CA GLU A 78 -4.22 -19.79 9.59
C GLU A 78 -3.21 -20.20 10.68
N ASN A 79 -2.14 -19.42 10.85
CA ASN A 79 -1.08 -19.69 11.82
C ASN A 79 -1.18 -18.85 13.11
N ASN A 80 -2.33 -18.19 13.35
CA ASN A 80 -2.64 -17.44 14.56
C ASN A 80 -1.59 -16.37 14.92
N TYR A 81 -1.11 -15.63 13.92
CA TYR A 81 -0.35 -14.41 14.18
C TYR A 81 -1.29 -13.34 14.75
N LYS A 82 -0.81 -12.58 15.74
CA LYS A 82 -1.60 -11.51 16.34
C LYS A 82 -1.54 -10.23 15.51
N TYR A 83 -0.36 -9.90 15.00
CA TYR A 83 -0.12 -8.68 14.24
C TYR A 83 0.51 -8.98 12.89
N LEU A 84 0.17 -8.15 11.92
CA LEU A 84 0.75 -8.12 10.59
C LEU A 84 1.32 -6.74 10.31
N TYR A 85 2.52 -6.71 9.76
CA TYR A 85 3.21 -5.52 9.30
C TYR A 85 3.47 -5.63 7.80
N TYR A 86 3.08 -4.64 7.02
CA TYR A 86 3.42 -4.60 5.61
C TYR A 86 4.73 -3.89 5.37
N LEU A 87 5.49 -4.36 4.38
CA LEU A 87 6.73 -3.72 3.95
C LEU A 87 6.80 -3.70 2.44
N ASP A 88 7.18 -2.56 1.86
CA ASP A 88 7.48 -2.44 0.43
C ASP A 88 8.94 -2.78 0.15
N GLN A 89 9.21 -3.27 -1.08
CA GLN A 89 10.56 -3.72 -1.48
C GLN A 89 11.61 -2.61 -1.58
N ASP A 90 11.20 -1.35 -1.46
CA ASP A 90 12.03 -0.14 -1.52
C ASP A 90 12.05 0.67 -0.21
N SER A 91 11.48 0.11 0.86
CA SER A 91 11.35 0.78 2.15
C SER A 91 12.25 0.14 3.20
N ILE A 92 13.12 0.93 3.83
CA ILE A 92 13.97 0.48 4.93
C ILE A 92 13.28 0.82 6.25
N SER A 93 12.97 -0.21 7.04
CA SER A 93 12.36 -0.06 8.35
C SER A 93 13.35 0.49 9.36
N PRO A 94 13.01 1.54 10.12
CA PRO A 94 13.82 2.00 11.24
C PRO A 94 14.01 0.90 12.29
N GLN A 95 15.06 1.00 13.06
CA GLN A 95 15.27 0.17 14.24
C GLN A 95 14.10 0.38 15.22
N ASN A 96 13.58 -0.70 15.81
CA ASN A 96 12.44 -0.68 16.74
C ASN A 96 11.09 -0.24 16.20
N ILE A 97 10.91 -0.05 14.89
CA ILE A 97 9.63 0.40 14.33
C ILE A 97 8.45 -0.47 14.76
N ILE A 98 8.66 -1.79 14.85
CA ILE A 98 7.61 -2.73 15.23
C ILE A 98 7.18 -2.51 16.69
N ASN A 99 8.13 -2.36 17.62
CA ASN A 99 7.80 -2.10 19.02
C ASN A 99 7.13 -0.73 19.17
N GLU A 100 7.65 0.30 18.52
CA GLU A 100 7.08 1.65 18.59
C GLU A 100 5.65 1.71 18.04
N LEU A 101 5.37 1.06 16.90
CA LEU A 101 4.02 0.99 16.34
C LEU A 101 3.09 0.17 17.24
N LYS A 102 3.57 -0.94 17.77
CA LYS A 102 2.80 -1.77 18.71
C LYS A 102 2.45 -1.01 19.98
N ASP A 103 3.38 -0.26 20.57
CA ASP A 103 3.12 0.53 21.76
C ASP A 103 2.04 1.60 21.51
N LYS A 104 2.10 2.27 20.35
CA LYS A 104 1.05 3.21 19.95
C LYS A 104 -0.28 2.52 19.68
N TYR A 105 -0.25 1.32 19.08
CA TYR A 105 -1.45 0.50 18.85
C TYR A 105 -2.11 0.12 20.18
N GLU A 106 -1.34 -0.43 21.12
CA GLU A 106 -1.85 -0.84 22.44
C GLU A 106 -2.33 0.38 23.27
N TYR A 107 -1.65 1.53 23.16
CA TYR A 107 -2.13 2.79 23.75
C TYR A 107 -3.52 3.18 23.23
N LEU A 108 -3.73 3.14 21.91
CA LEU A 108 -5.03 3.42 21.30
C LEU A 108 -6.08 2.40 21.72
N LYS A 109 -5.71 1.12 21.81
CA LYS A 109 -6.59 0.03 22.23
C LYS A 109 -7.04 0.21 23.68
N ALA A 110 -6.15 0.63 24.56
CA ALA A 110 -6.47 0.94 25.97
C ALA A 110 -7.41 2.17 26.13
N LYS A 111 -7.54 2.99 25.09
CA LYS A 111 -8.48 4.12 24.99
C LYS A 111 -9.76 3.75 24.24
N ASP A 112 -10.04 2.48 24.04
CA ASP A 112 -11.24 1.92 23.37
C ASP A 112 -11.41 2.38 21.90
N TYR A 113 -10.31 2.74 21.21
CA TYR A 113 -10.38 3.00 19.78
C TYR A 113 -10.59 1.72 18.98
N ASN A 114 -11.56 1.73 18.06
CA ASN A 114 -11.77 0.63 17.12
C ASN A 114 -10.75 0.74 15.96
N ILE A 115 -9.56 0.20 16.18
CA ILE A 115 -8.40 0.40 15.31
C ILE A 115 -8.52 -0.48 14.06
N GLY A 116 -8.35 0.12 12.87
CA GLY A 116 -8.14 -0.59 11.62
C GLY A 116 -6.65 -0.88 11.39
N ALA A 117 -5.86 0.17 11.40
CA ALA A 117 -4.42 0.10 11.25
C ALA A 117 -3.73 1.35 11.83
N ILE A 118 -2.45 1.22 12.13
CA ILE A 118 -1.56 2.34 12.43
C ILE A 118 -0.30 2.24 11.56
N GLY A 119 0.22 3.37 11.07
CA GLY A 119 1.46 3.41 10.29
C GLY A 119 2.37 4.56 10.72
N PRO A 120 3.61 4.57 10.26
CA PRO A 120 4.53 5.68 10.47
C PRO A 120 4.19 6.85 9.57
N LYS A 121 4.79 8.02 9.86
CA LYS A 121 4.75 9.17 8.98
C LYS A 121 5.67 8.93 7.77
N PRO A 122 5.15 8.97 6.52
CA PRO A 122 6.00 8.84 5.35
C PRO A 122 6.99 10.02 5.25
N PHE A 123 8.27 9.70 5.01
CA PHE A 123 9.36 10.67 4.90
C PHE A 123 10.13 10.49 3.59
N ASN A 124 10.29 11.56 2.81
CA ASN A 124 11.07 11.52 1.58
C ASN A 124 12.56 11.74 1.89
N ARG A 125 13.34 10.65 1.80
CA ARG A 125 14.79 10.67 2.06
C ARG A 125 15.57 11.56 1.08
N GLY A 126 15.14 11.63 -0.17
CA GLY A 126 15.84 12.41 -1.22
C GLY A 126 15.69 13.92 -1.08
N GLU A 127 14.62 14.39 -0.42
CA GLU A 127 14.37 15.82 -0.23
C GLU A 127 14.52 16.28 1.23
N ASN A 128 14.83 15.36 2.14
CA ASN A 128 14.89 15.62 3.59
C ASN A 128 13.64 16.36 4.13
N LYS A 129 12.47 16.01 3.60
CA LYS A 129 11.19 16.65 3.91
C LYS A 129 10.12 15.62 4.22
N ASP A 130 9.22 15.97 5.15
CA ASP A 130 8.01 15.21 5.40
C ASP A 130 7.15 15.14 4.11
N TYR A 131 6.64 13.95 3.79
CA TYR A 131 5.78 13.76 2.63
C TYR A 131 4.40 14.37 2.91
N ASN A 132 4.17 15.57 2.42
CA ASN A 132 2.92 16.32 2.66
C ASN A 132 1.74 15.89 1.75
N GLY A 133 1.87 14.84 0.95
CA GLY A 133 0.90 14.47 -0.09
C GLY A 133 -0.40 13.86 0.44
N SER A 134 -0.32 12.90 1.36
CA SER A 134 -1.47 12.12 1.85
C SER A 134 -1.94 12.48 3.26
N ILE A 135 -1.14 13.21 4.03
CA ILE A 135 -1.42 13.54 5.44
C ILE A 135 -2.31 14.78 5.58
N LYS A 136 -2.95 15.20 4.52
CA LYS A 136 -3.51 16.58 4.42
C LYS A 136 -4.66 16.93 5.35
N LYS A 137 -5.33 16.00 6.02
CA LYS A 137 -6.52 16.31 6.84
C LYS A 137 -6.72 15.34 8.00
N GLY A 138 -5.64 14.96 8.68
CA GLY A 138 -5.78 14.16 9.88
C GLY A 138 -6.21 15.01 11.08
N ILE A 139 -6.92 14.40 12.01
CA ILE A 139 -7.26 14.99 13.30
C ILE A 139 -6.16 14.60 14.29
N LYS A 140 -5.47 15.58 14.86
CA LYS A 140 -4.50 15.31 15.92
C LYS A 140 -5.22 14.80 17.15
N ILE A 141 -4.71 13.68 17.64
CA ILE A 141 -5.07 13.13 18.94
C ILE A 141 -3.85 13.13 19.85
N GLU A 142 -4.00 12.66 21.07
CA GLU A 142 -2.90 12.63 22.05
C GLU A 142 -1.68 11.81 21.57
N ASN A 143 -0.55 12.01 22.20
CA ASN A 143 0.65 11.17 22.06
C ASN A 143 1.27 11.13 20.65
N ASN A 144 1.26 12.25 19.92
CA ASN A 144 1.78 12.38 18.56
C ASN A 144 1.15 11.37 17.57
N ILE A 145 -0.14 11.15 17.72
CA ILE A 145 -0.93 10.33 16.82
C ILE A 145 -1.89 11.23 16.03
N LEU A 146 -1.98 10.97 14.74
CA LEU A 146 -2.88 11.60 13.82
C LEU A 146 -3.91 10.58 13.33
N GLU A 147 -5.19 10.86 13.51
CA GLU A 147 -6.24 10.07 12.90
C GLU A 147 -6.43 10.50 11.45
N VAL A 148 -6.50 9.53 10.54
CA VAL A 148 -6.60 9.76 9.09
C VAL A 148 -7.72 8.93 8.47
N THR A 149 -8.21 9.34 7.31
CA THR A 149 -9.25 8.59 6.59
C THR A 149 -8.71 7.40 5.81
N GLU A 150 -7.45 7.44 5.44
CA GLU A 150 -6.77 6.43 4.65
C GLU A 150 -5.30 6.33 5.03
N LEU A 151 -4.76 5.12 4.94
CA LEU A 151 -3.38 4.79 5.21
C LEU A 151 -2.81 4.02 4.02
N ILE A 152 -1.56 4.26 3.66
CA ILE A 152 -0.85 3.41 2.69
C ILE A 152 -0.47 2.09 3.35
N SER A 153 -0.42 1.01 2.57
CA SER A 153 -0.04 -0.30 3.12
C SER A 153 1.40 -0.34 3.62
N SER A 154 2.31 0.38 2.97
CA SER A 154 3.72 0.43 3.36
C SER A 154 3.91 0.80 4.84
N ALA A 155 4.52 -0.09 5.59
CA ALA A 155 4.74 -0.01 7.04
C ALA A 155 3.46 0.12 7.89
N SER A 156 2.30 -0.25 7.37
CA SER A 156 1.10 -0.34 8.20
C SER A 156 1.16 -1.56 9.12
N PHE A 157 0.76 -1.35 10.38
CA PHE A 157 0.70 -2.34 11.45
C PHE A 157 -0.77 -2.60 11.79
N ILE A 158 -1.19 -3.87 11.72
CA ILE A 158 -2.59 -4.29 11.75
C ILE A 158 -2.74 -5.48 12.70
N GLU A 159 -3.75 -5.49 13.56
CA GLU A 159 -4.15 -6.71 14.27
C GLU A 159 -4.84 -7.66 13.29
N VAL A 160 -4.36 -8.89 13.18
CA VAL A 160 -4.83 -9.87 12.17
C VAL A 160 -6.34 -10.13 12.26
N SER A 161 -6.92 -10.02 13.45
CA SER A 161 -8.37 -10.11 13.65
C SER A 161 -9.16 -9.08 12.83
N THR A 162 -8.57 -7.92 12.52
CA THR A 162 -9.22 -6.89 11.70
C THR A 162 -9.58 -7.40 10.29
N PHE A 163 -8.79 -8.33 9.74
CA PHE A 163 -9.11 -8.94 8.45
C PHE A 163 -10.31 -9.87 8.49
N LYS A 164 -10.70 -10.38 9.68
CA LYS A 164 -11.94 -11.14 9.83
C LYS A 164 -13.18 -10.23 9.77
N ASP A 165 -13.06 -9.01 10.27
CA ASP A 165 -14.13 -8.02 10.23
C ASP A 165 -14.25 -7.39 8.85
N VAL A 166 -13.16 -6.76 8.38
CA VAL A 166 -13.13 -5.95 7.15
C VAL A 166 -13.05 -6.80 5.90
N GLY A 167 -12.49 -8.01 5.98
CA GLY A 167 -12.10 -8.83 4.85
C GLY A 167 -10.69 -8.50 4.37
N MET A 168 -10.19 -9.31 3.44
CA MET A 168 -8.87 -9.15 2.82
C MET A 168 -8.85 -8.03 1.79
N MET A 169 -7.70 -7.79 1.17
CA MET A 169 -7.52 -6.79 0.12
C MET A 169 -8.37 -7.14 -1.13
N GLU A 170 -8.93 -6.13 -1.80
CA GLU A 170 -9.74 -6.32 -3.01
C GLU A 170 -8.85 -6.67 -4.21
N GLU A 171 -8.76 -7.96 -4.52
CA GLU A 171 -7.87 -8.51 -5.57
C GLU A 171 -8.17 -7.94 -6.96
N LYS A 172 -9.44 -7.58 -7.22
CA LYS A 172 -9.88 -7.02 -8.49
C LYS A 172 -9.24 -5.67 -8.81
N LEU A 173 -8.79 -4.93 -7.82
CA LEU A 173 -8.06 -3.69 -8.04
C LEU A 173 -6.65 -3.94 -8.57
N PHE A 174 -6.05 -5.09 -8.31
CA PHE A 174 -4.72 -5.48 -8.74
C PHE A 174 -3.61 -4.59 -8.15
N ILE A 175 -3.60 -3.30 -8.49
CA ILE A 175 -2.67 -2.26 -8.01
C ILE A 175 -3.38 -0.89 -8.05
N ASP A 176 -2.92 0.07 -7.28
CA ASP A 176 -3.47 1.43 -7.15
C ASP A 176 -4.87 1.49 -6.52
N GLY A 177 -4.93 2.02 -5.33
CA GLY A 177 -6.15 2.22 -4.53
C GLY A 177 -6.56 1.05 -3.66
N VAL A 178 -5.77 -0.03 -3.60
CA VAL A 178 -6.03 -1.24 -2.82
C VAL A 178 -6.10 -0.94 -1.32
N ASP A 179 -5.11 -0.23 -0.82
CA ASP A 179 -4.98 0.19 0.57
C ASP A 179 -6.06 1.20 0.98
N HIS A 180 -6.31 2.20 0.14
CA HIS A 180 -7.36 3.19 0.39
C HIS A 180 -8.75 2.55 0.39
N GLU A 181 -9.03 1.65 -0.56
CA GLU A 181 -10.29 0.90 -0.60
C GLU A 181 -10.53 0.13 0.69
N TRP A 182 -9.51 -0.59 1.17
CA TRP A 182 -9.61 -1.37 2.39
C TRP A 182 -9.88 -0.48 3.62
N CYS A 183 -9.21 0.67 3.70
CA CYS A 183 -9.47 1.64 4.77
C CYS A 183 -10.90 2.18 4.73
N TRP A 184 -11.38 2.62 3.57
CA TRP A 184 -12.74 3.16 3.45
C TRP A 184 -13.81 2.12 3.73
N ARG A 185 -13.62 0.88 3.27
CA ARG A 185 -14.51 -0.25 3.54
C ARG A 185 -14.58 -0.55 5.03
N GLY A 186 -13.43 -0.62 5.69
CA GLY A 186 -13.33 -0.81 7.14
C GLY A 186 -14.00 0.31 7.94
N ALA A 187 -13.76 1.57 7.57
CA ALA A 187 -14.38 2.73 8.22
C ALA A 187 -15.90 2.74 8.06
N TYR A 188 -16.38 2.47 6.85
CA TYR A 188 -17.80 2.56 6.53
C TYR A 188 -18.63 1.45 7.20
N TYR A 189 -18.24 0.19 7.00
CA TYR A 189 -19.03 -0.96 7.48
C TYR A 189 -18.71 -1.36 8.92
N HIS A 190 -17.48 -1.16 9.37
CA HIS A 190 -16.99 -1.68 10.65
C HIS A 190 -16.56 -0.59 11.63
N LYS A 191 -16.71 0.69 11.26
CA LYS A 191 -16.30 1.84 12.07
C LYS A 191 -14.83 1.80 12.49
N LYS A 192 -13.98 1.18 11.65
CA LYS A 192 -12.53 1.13 11.90
C LYS A 192 -11.92 2.51 11.70
N ARG A 193 -10.96 2.85 12.57
CA ARG A 193 -10.24 4.12 12.55
C ARG A 193 -8.78 3.85 12.20
N PHE A 194 -8.17 4.77 11.48
CA PHE A 194 -6.81 4.63 10.95
C PHE A 194 -5.92 5.74 11.47
N PHE A 195 -4.66 5.40 11.79
CA PHE A 195 -3.79 6.30 12.54
C PHE A 195 -2.39 6.37 11.94
N ILE A 196 -1.75 7.55 12.09
CA ILE A 196 -0.34 7.79 11.79
C ILE A 196 0.37 8.15 13.09
N ALA A 197 1.43 7.42 13.43
CA ALA A 197 2.35 7.79 14.49
C ALA A 197 3.35 8.83 13.95
N GLU A 198 3.15 10.12 14.29
CA GLU A 198 3.92 11.23 13.72
C GLU A 198 5.40 11.22 14.14
N CYS A 199 5.72 10.62 15.28
CA CYS A 199 7.10 10.49 15.78
C CYS A 199 7.91 9.41 15.06
N ILE A 200 7.26 8.45 14.37
CA ILE A 200 7.90 7.37 13.65
C ILE A 200 7.99 7.75 12.18
N LYS A 201 9.20 7.83 11.64
CA LYS A 201 9.42 8.20 10.23
C LYS A 201 9.86 6.99 9.43
N LEU A 202 9.13 6.66 8.37
CA LEU A 202 9.56 5.67 7.38
C LEU A 202 10.24 6.37 6.22
N SER A 203 11.50 6.00 5.98
CA SER A 203 12.25 6.48 4.82
C SER A 203 11.80 5.74 3.56
N HIS A 204 11.06 6.42 2.70
CA HIS A 204 10.67 5.96 1.37
C HIS A 204 11.64 6.50 0.33
N GLN A 205 12.20 5.65 -0.50
CA GLN A 205 12.86 6.08 -1.73
C GLN A 205 11.77 6.11 -2.81
N LEU A 206 11.15 7.28 -2.99
CA LEU A 206 10.21 7.47 -4.09
C LEU A 206 10.95 7.25 -5.41
N GLY A 207 10.37 6.40 -6.26
CA GLY A 207 10.98 5.96 -7.52
C GLY A 207 11.44 7.10 -8.42
N GLU A 208 12.45 6.83 -9.23
CA GLU A 208 12.95 7.69 -10.29
C GLU A 208 11.80 8.07 -11.24
N GLY A 209 11.44 9.35 -11.31
CA GLY A 209 10.47 9.79 -12.29
C GLY A 209 9.66 11.02 -11.96
N ASP A 210 10.00 11.76 -10.91
CA ASP A 210 9.35 13.03 -10.62
C ASP A 210 9.63 14.06 -11.72
N ARG A 211 8.61 14.41 -12.50
CA ARG A 211 8.68 15.57 -13.41
C ARG A 211 7.97 16.76 -12.78
N ARG A 212 8.49 17.96 -13.04
CA ARG A 212 7.79 19.19 -12.70
C ARG A 212 6.64 19.42 -13.67
N PHE A 213 5.42 19.47 -13.14
CA PHE A 213 4.26 19.98 -13.86
C PHE A 213 3.92 21.35 -13.28
N LEU A 214 4.10 22.40 -14.07
CA LEU A 214 4.05 23.79 -13.59
C LEU A 214 5.05 23.96 -12.42
N TRP A 215 4.57 24.28 -11.24
CA TRP A 215 5.35 24.49 -10.02
C TRP A 215 5.37 23.27 -9.08
N LYS A 216 4.70 22.16 -9.41
CA LYS A 216 4.62 20.96 -8.55
C LYS A 216 5.38 19.79 -9.15
N LYS A 217 6.15 19.08 -8.33
CA LYS A 217 6.63 17.75 -8.65
C LYS A 217 5.46 16.78 -8.66
N VAL A 218 5.28 16.07 -9.76
CA VAL A 218 4.23 15.07 -9.93
C VAL A 218 4.90 13.75 -10.29
N ALA A 219 4.67 12.74 -9.46
CA ALA A 219 5.06 11.38 -9.79
C ALA A 219 4.28 10.91 -11.03
N ILE A 220 5.01 10.52 -12.07
CA ILE A 220 4.42 10.04 -13.31
C ILE A 220 4.36 8.52 -13.25
N PRO A 221 3.17 7.91 -13.12
CA PRO A 221 3.03 6.47 -13.12
C PRO A 221 3.42 5.92 -14.49
N THR A 222 3.91 4.68 -14.53
CA THR A 222 4.14 3.99 -15.80
C THR A 222 2.82 3.85 -16.59
N PRO A 223 2.87 3.66 -17.94
CA PRO A 223 1.65 3.38 -18.72
C PRO A 223 0.86 2.18 -18.19
N PHE A 224 1.55 1.16 -17.67
CA PHE A 224 0.93 0.00 -17.04
C PHE A 224 0.08 0.40 -15.82
N ARG A 225 0.63 1.18 -14.88
CA ARG A 225 -0.11 1.66 -13.72
C ARG A 225 -1.23 2.63 -14.12
N THR A 226 -1.03 3.42 -15.16
CA THR A 226 -2.04 4.36 -15.66
C THR A 226 -3.32 3.63 -16.09
N TYR A 227 -3.22 2.45 -16.74
CA TYR A 227 -4.37 1.62 -17.05
C TYR A 227 -5.20 1.30 -15.79
N TYR A 228 -4.54 0.80 -14.74
CA TYR A 228 -5.23 0.46 -13.49
C TYR A 228 -5.81 1.68 -12.79
N GLN A 229 -5.13 2.82 -12.80
CA GLN A 229 -5.65 4.06 -12.21
C GLN A 229 -6.99 4.44 -12.83
N TYR A 230 -7.12 4.40 -14.15
CA TYR A 230 -8.38 4.70 -14.83
C TYR A 230 -9.43 3.62 -14.61
N ARG A 231 -9.10 2.35 -14.79
CA ARG A 231 -10.02 1.24 -14.56
C ARG A 231 -10.58 1.24 -13.14
N ASN A 232 -9.69 1.31 -12.15
CA ASN A 232 -10.06 1.26 -10.75
C ASN A 232 -10.85 2.49 -10.31
N TYR A 233 -10.63 3.64 -10.92
CA TYR A 233 -11.44 4.82 -10.65
C TYR A 233 -12.93 4.54 -10.92
N PHE A 234 -13.28 3.94 -12.07
CA PHE A 234 -14.66 3.57 -12.36
C PHE A 234 -15.20 2.50 -11.41
N ILE A 235 -14.40 1.50 -11.06
CA ILE A 235 -14.77 0.49 -10.06
C ILE A 235 -15.13 1.14 -8.73
N LEU A 236 -14.28 2.04 -8.25
CA LEU A 236 -14.42 2.74 -6.97
C LEU A 236 -15.54 3.78 -6.99
N LEU A 237 -15.86 4.38 -8.13
CA LEU A 237 -17.03 5.28 -8.28
C LEU A 237 -18.33 4.62 -7.84
N LYS A 238 -18.50 3.33 -8.16
CA LYS A 238 -19.72 2.57 -7.86
C LYS A 238 -19.85 2.22 -6.37
N ARG A 239 -18.76 2.25 -5.61
CA ARG A 239 -18.76 1.87 -4.20
C ARG A 239 -19.30 3.02 -3.33
N ASN A 240 -20.35 2.75 -2.54
CA ASN A 240 -20.98 3.74 -1.67
C ASN A 240 -20.08 4.20 -0.51
N TYR A 241 -19.17 3.32 -0.06
CA TYR A 241 -18.23 3.60 1.01
C TYR A 241 -17.01 4.44 0.59
N VAL A 242 -16.79 4.64 -0.71
CA VAL A 242 -15.70 5.50 -1.20
C VAL A 242 -16.08 6.96 -1.03
N PRO A 243 -15.25 7.79 -0.36
CA PRO A 243 -15.58 9.17 -0.04
C PRO A 243 -15.82 10.03 -1.29
N LEU A 244 -16.87 10.86 -1.24
CA LEU A 244 -17.26 11.73 -2.35
C LEU A 244 -16.13 12.71 -2.75
N TYR A 245 -15.40 13.25 -1.76
CA TYR A 245 -14.26 14.13 -2.03
C TYR A 245 -13.19 13.43 -2.88
N TRP A 246 -12.95 12.12 -2.64
CA TRP A 246 -11.99 11.34 -3.42
C TRP A 246 -12.49 11.14 -4.86
N LYS A 247 -13.76 10.80 -5.01
CA LYS A 247 -14.38 10.62 -6.34
C LYS A 247 -14.25 11.88 -7.19
N ILE A 248 -14.61 13.03 -6.65
CA ILE A 248 -14.55 14.31 -7.36
C ILE A 248 -13.10 14.72 -7.64
N SER A 249 -12.25 14.74 -6.61
CA SER A 249 -10.87 15.24 -6.76
C SER A 249 -10.03 14.36 -7.70
N ASN A 250 -10.21 13.03 -7.67
CA ASN A 250 -9.51 12.15 -8.59
C ASN A 250 -10.14 12.16 -10.01
N GLY A 251 -11.44 12.35 -10.12
CA GLY A 251 -12.11 12.58 -11.42
C GLY A 251 -11.50 13.77 -12.16
N ILE A 252 -11.36 14.91 -11.49
CA ILE A 252 -10.72 16.10 -12.06
C ILE A 252 -9.26 15.82 -12.45
N LYS A 253 -8.50 15.16 -11.58
CA LYS A 253 -7.11 14.80 -11.87
C LYS A 253 -6.99 13.88 -13.09
N TYR A 254 -7.86 12.87 -13.20
CA TYR A 254 -7.85 11.93 -14.33
C TYR A 254 -8.29 12.60 -15.62
N LEU A 255 -9.26 13.53 -15.55
CA LEU A 255 -9.63 14.33 -16.72
C LEU A 255 -8.44 15.16 -17.22
N ILE A 256 -7.69 15.82 -16.34
CA ILE A 256 -6.47 16.55 -16.72
C ILE A 256 -5.42 15.60 -17.31
N LYS A 257 -5.17 14.46 -16.67
CA LYS A 257 -4.18 13.46 -17.13
C LYS A 257 -4.56 12.84 -18.48
N LEU A 258 -5.86 12.72 -18.80
CA LEU A 258 -6.35 12.21 -20.07
C LEU A 258 -5.78 12.98 -21.27
N PHE A 259 -5.66 14.30 -21.14
CA PHE A 259 -5.08 15.15 -22.16
C PHE A 259 -3.58 15.34 -21.99
N TYR A 260 -3.14 15.58 -20.76
CA TYR A 260 -1.74 15.89 -20.48
C TYR A 260 -0.77 14.75 -20.80
N PHE A 261 -1.09 13.50 -20.43
CA PHE A 261 -0.16 12.39 -20.62
C PHE A 261 0.09 12.08 -22.09
N PRO A 262 -0.94 11.91 -22.96
CA PRO A 262 -0.70 11.64 -24.37
C PRO A 262 -0.04 12.80 -25.14
N LEU A 263 -0.20 14.03 -24.67
CA LEU A 263 0.37 15.20 -25.35
C LEU A 263 1.80 15.48 -24.88
N CYS A 264 2.09 15.32 -23.59
CA CYS A 264 3.30 15.85 -22.96
C CYS A 264 4.26 14.78 -22.43
N ILE A 265 3.81 13.52 -22.23
CA ILE A 265 4.61 12.49 -21.57
C ILE A 265 4.94 11.33 -22.52
N SER A 266 6.23 11.06 -22.72
CA SER A 266 6.67 9.89 -23.49
C SER A 266 6.62 8.62 -22.61
N PRO A 267 6.23 7.46 -23.17
CA PRO A 267 5.77 7.21 -24.56
C PRO A 267 4.26 7.52 -24.76
N ARG A 268 3.98 8.57 -25.52
CA ARG A 268 2.64 9.16 -25.71
C ARG A 268 1.56 8.16 -26.12
N ILE A 269 1.84 7.38 -27.17
CA ILE A 269 0.88 6.39 -27.71
C ILE A 269 0.57 5.30 -26.68
N SER A 270 1.55 4.88 -25.89
CA SER A 270 1.36 3.89 -24.84
C SER A 270 0.42 4.41 -23.75
N TYR A 271 0.59 5.67 -23.31
CA TYR A 271 -0.34 6.28 -22.37
C TYR A 271 -1.75 6.37 -22.93
N LEU A 272 -1.90 6.85 -24.17
CA LEU A 272 -3.21 6.94 -24.82
C LEU A 272 -3.92 5.59 -24.86
N LYS A 273 -3.25 4.53 -25.36
CA LYS A 273 -3.79 3.17 -25.40
C LYS A 273 -4.18 2.65 -24.02
N ARG A 274 -3.33 2.86 -23.03
CA ARG A 274 -3.58 2.37 -21.65
C ARG A 274 -4.71 3.12 -20.95
N ILE A 275 -4.81 4.44 -21.15
CA ILE A 275 -5.93 5.24 -20.65
C ILE A 275 -7.23 4.77 -21.29
N TYR A 276 -7.25 4.66 -22.64
CA TYR A 276 -8.43 4.20 -23.37
C TYR A 276 -8.91 2.82 -22.87
N ASN A 277 -8.01 1.84 -22.77
CA ASN A 277 -8.35 0.52 -22.28
C ASN A 277 -8.83 0.55 -20.83
N GLY A 278 -8.19 1.34 -19.96
CA GLY A 278 -8.63 1.50 -18.57
C GLY A 278 -10.02 2.09 -18.44
N ILE A 279 -10.36 3.10 -19.27
CA ILE A 279 -11.70 3.69 -19.31
C ILE A 279 -12.71 2.66 -19.83
N LYS A 280 -12.39 2.00 -20.95
CA LYS A 280 -13.27 0.98 -21.57
C LYS A 280 -13.63 -0.12 -20.57
N ASP A 281 -12.62 -0.72 -19.96
CA ASP A 281 -12.82 -1.85 -19.02
C ASP A 281 -13.50 -1.38 -17.72
N GLY A 282 -13.18 -0.15 -17.26
CA GLY A 282 -13.85 0.46 -16.11
C GLY A 282 -15.33 0.75 -16.37
N ILE A 283 -15.70 1.27 -17.53
CA ILE A 283 -17.09 1.48 -17.92
C ILE A 283 -17.82 0.16 -18.09
N HIS A 284 -17.18 -0.83 -18.72
CA HIS A 284 -17.76 -2.18 -18.85
C HIS A 284 -18.15 -2.72 -17.48
N PHE A 285 -17.25 -2.61 -16.50
CA PHE A 285 -17.54 -3.00 -15.11
C PHE A 285 -18.72 -2.23 -14.51
N LEU A 286 -18.82 -0.90 -14.76
CA LEU A 286 -19.96 -0.12 -14.25
C LEU A 286 -21.31 -0.64 -14.76
N VAL A 287 -21.36 -1.09 -16.02
CA VAL A 287 -22.60 -1.55 -16.67
C VAL A 287 -22.93 -2.98 -16.31
N THR A 288 -21.95 -3.89 -16.35
CA THR A 288 -22.19 -5.33 -16.27
C THR A 288 -21.96 -5.94 -14.87
N ASN A 289 -21.24 -5.27 -13.98
CA ASN A 289 -20.65 -5.84 -12.76
C ASN A 289 -19.68 -7.02 -13.01
N GLN A 290 -19.28 -7.26 -14.27
CA GLN A 290 -18.37 -8.32 -14.67
C GLN A 290 -16.97 -7.75 -15.02
N TYR A 291 -15.95 -8.57 -14.77
CA TYR A 291 -14.54 -8.26 -15.08
C TYR A 291 -14.11 -9.01 -16.32
#